data_3c8005dfc4e348a6014e0cd7b6bc5d73
#
_entry.id   3c8005dfc4e348a6014e0cd7b6bc5d73
#
_cell.length_a   1.000
_cell.length_b   1.000
_cell.length_c   1.000
_cell.angle_alpha   90.00
_cell.angle_beta   90.00
_cell.angle_gamma   90.00
#
_symmetry.space_group_name_H-M   'P 1'
#
loop_
_entity.id
_entity.type
_entity.pdbx_description
1 polymer ?
#
loop_
_entity_poly.entity_id
_entity_poly.type
_entity_poly.pdbx_seq_one_letter_code
_entity_poly.pdbx_strand_id
1 'polypeptide(L)'
;MRNQFPDRIDVQTLPSNKGKASAVQSGMLVSVSKSFDYIGFFDADLATPLNAIKDLTRTLDNNPALDLVMGSRIKHLGMDIRRNPLRHYVGRIIATVISNILKLPVYDTQCGAKVFRSGVVGHLFRDPFVSPWLFDVEILARLIQYRGRPNVLSHVVEQPLKQWIEQSDSRISSDYISKIWYELYRIQRTYRHV
;
A
#
# COMPACT_ATOMS: atom_id res chain seq x y z
N MET A 1 11.66 10.16 -20.27
CA MET A 1 11.30 8.73 -20.03
C MET A 1 10.32 8.19 -21.07
N ARG A 2 9.08 8.74 -21.23
CA ARG A 2 8.13 8.19 -22.23
C ARG A 2 8.71 8.08 -23.64
N ASN A 3 9.45 9.10 -24.10
CA ASN A 3 10.07 9.08 -25.44
C ASN A 3 11.22 8.08 -25.58
N GLN A 4 11.80 7.59 -24.46
CA GLN A 4 12.87 6.58 -24.47
C GLN A 4 12.32 5.14 -24.45
N PHE A 5 11.10 4.95 -23.90
CA PHE A 5 10.46 3.64 -23.74
C PHE A 5 8.96 3.74 -24.05
N PRO A 6 8.57 4.07 -25.32
CA PRO A 6 7.18 4.36 -25.68
C PRO A 6 6.22 3.19 -25.43
N ASP A 7 6.72 1.95 -25.58
CA ASP A 7 5.91 0.74 -25.41
C ASP A 7 5.84 0.22 -23.97
N ARG A 8 6.58 0.86 -23.05
CA ARG A 8 6.70 0.41 -21.65
C ARG A 8 6.19 1.43 -20.64
N ILE A 9 6.07 2.67 -21.05
CA ILE A 9 5.66 3.78 -20.18
C ILE A 9 4.42 4.44 -20.75
N ASP A 10 3.34 4.35 -20.00
CA ASP A 10 2.10 5.10 -20.24
C ASP A 10 1.94 6.18 -19.17
N VAL A 11 1.38 7.33 -19.56
CA VAL A 11 1.14 8.46 -18.66
C VAL A 11 -0.35 8.74 -18.63
N GLN A 12 -0.95 8.47 -17.47
CA GLN A 12 -2.34 8.79 -17.19
C GLN A 12 -2.45 10.17 -16.53
N THR A 13 -3.11 11.10 -17.18
CA THR A 13 -3.42 12.44 -16.64
C THR A 13 -4.84 12.45 -16.11
N LEU A 14 -5.01 12.78 -14.83
CA LEU A 14 -6.33 12.95 -14.23
C LEU A 14 -6.85 14.38 -14.50
N PRO A 15 -8.17 14.58 -14.73
CA PRO A 15 -8.74 15.88 -15.00
C PRO A 15 -8.54 16.92 -13.87
N SER A 16 -8.43 16.42 -12.63
CA SER A 16 -8.19 17.24 -11.44
C SER A 16 -7.42 16.46 -10.38
N ASN A 17 -6.73 17.18 -9.49
CA ASN A 17 -6.06 16.55 -8.33
C ASN A 17 -7.10 16.11 -7.29
N LYS A 18 -7.34 14.80 -7.20
CA LYS A 18 -8.22 14.16 -6.20
C LYS A 18 -7.45 13.45 -5.10
N GLY A 19 -6.14 13.68 -5.00
CA GLY A 19 -5.27 13.05 -4.00
C GLY A 19 -4.71 11.69 -4.40
N LYS A 20 -3.82 11.17 -3.54
CA LYS A 20 -3.05 9.94 -3.79
C LYS A 20 -3.95 8.72 -4.00
N ALA A 21 -4.93 8.50 -3.12
CA ALA A 21 -5.84 7.36 -3.20
C ALA A 21 -6.52 7.25 -4.57
N SER A 22 -7.05 8.38 -5.08
CA SER A 22 -7.74 8.42 -6.37
C SER A 22 -6.79 8.18 -7.54
N ALA A 23 -5.56 8.70 -7.48
CA ALA A 23 -4.56 8.49 -8.52
C ALA A 23 -4.13 7.01 -8.58
N VAL A 24 -3.86 6.40 -7.41
CA VAL A 24 -3.51 4.98 -7.32
C VAL A 24 -4.68 4.12 -7.81
N GLN A 25 -5.91 4.39 -7.34
CA GLN A 25 -7.11 3.67 -7.75
C GLN A 25 -7.27 3.67 -9.28
N SER A 26 -7.16 4.84 -9.89
CA SER A 26 -7.30 5.00 -11.33
C SER A 26 -6.24 4.19 -12.11
N GLY A 27 -4.97 4.27 -11.69
CA GLY A 27 -3.88 3.51 -12.30
C GLY A 27 -4.07 2.00 -12.16
N MET A 28 -4.47 1.53 -10.98
CA MET A 28 -4.73 0.11 -10.71
C MET A 28 -5.88 -0.42 -11.58
N LEU A 29 -6.99 0.31 -11.70
CA LEU A 29 -8.14 -0.10 -12.51
C LEU A 29 -7.83 -0.14 -14.01
N VAL A 30 -7.08 0.84 -14.52
CA VAL A 30 -6.61 0.82 -15.93
C VAL A 30 -5.71 -0.39 -16.18
N SER A 31 -4.90 -0.78 -15.19
CA SER A 31 -4.00 -1.92 -15.33
C SER A 31 -4.73 -3.26 -15.34
N VAL A 32 -5.90 -3.38 -14.73
CA VAL A 32 -6.72 -4.61 -14.74
C VAL A 32 -7.14 -5.02 -16.17
N SER A 33 -7.38 -4.05 -17.05
CA SER A 33 -7.74 -4.33 -18.45
C SER A 33 -6.57 -4.87 -19.28
N LYS A 34 -5.35 -4.78 -18.77
CA LYS A 34 -4.14 -5.29 -19.42
C LYS A 34 -3.81 -6.64 -18.77
N SER A 35 -3.72 -7.71 -19.51
CA SER A 35 -3.52 -9.10 -19.04
C SER A 35 -2.16 -9.31 -18.34
N PHE A 36 -1.96 -8.69 -17.18
CA PHE A 36 -0.80 -8.89 -16.33
C PHE A 36 -1.08 -9.92 -15.25
N ASP A 37 -0.08 -10.69 -14.84
CA ASP A 37 -0.16 -11.61 -13.70
C ASP A 37 -0.17 -10.84 -12.38
N TYR A 38 0.61 -9.75 -12.32
CA TYR A 38 0.76 -8.90 -11.15
C TYR A 38 0.56 -7.44 -11.51
N ILE A 39 -0.12 -6.71 -10.63
CA ILE A 39 -0.33 -5.27 -10.70
C ILE A 39 0.11 -4.68 -9.36
N GLY A 40 0.82 -3.57 -9.38
CA GLY A 40 1.29 -2.94 -8.16
C GLY A 40 1.45 -1.44 -8.28
N PHE A 41 1.66 -0.79 -7.15
CA PHE A 41 2.03 0.62 -7.12
C PHE A 41 3.23 0.87 -6.22
N PHE A 42 4.00 1.87 -6.59
CA PHE A 42 5.17 2.35 -5.88
C PHE A 42 5.10 3.87 -5.77
N ASP A 43 5.53 4.41 -4.63
CA ASP A 43 5.63 5.86 -4.46
C ASP A 43 6.65 6.44 -5.44
N ALA A 44 6.27 7.55 -6.09
CA ALA A 44 7.08 8.17 -7.15
C ALA A 44 8.33 8.89 -6.64
N ASP A 45 8.49 9.04 -5.32
CA ASP A 45 9.67 9.62 -4.68
C ASP A 45 10.89 8.69 -4.69
N LEU A 46 10.70 7.43 -5.12
CA LEU A 46 11.73 6.39 -5.16
C LEU A 46 12.39 6.10 -3.80
N ALA A 47 11.71 6.42 -2.70
CA ALA A 47 12.15 6.04 -1.36
C ALA A 47 12.33 4.51 -1.26
N THR A 48 11.48 3.75 -1.95
CA THR A 48 11.66 2.32 -2.23
C THR A 48 12.28 2.17 -3.61
N PRO A 49 13.49 1.61 -3.74
CA PRO A 49 14.11 1.35 -5.04
C PRO A 49 13.28 0.37 -5.89
N LEU A 50 13.22 0.61 -7.20
CA LEU A 50 12.43 -0.21 -8.13
C LEU A 50 12.88 -1.69 -8.21
N ASN A 51 14.09 -2.02 -7.82
CA ASN A 51 14.56 -3.41 -7.72
C ASN A 51 13.76 -4.23 -6.68
N ALA A 52 13.13 -3.57 -5.71
CA ALA A 52 12.22 -4.23 -4.75
C ALA A 52 11.04 -4.93 -5.45
N ILE A 53 10.63 -4.47 -6.65
CA ILE A 53 9.58 -5.12 -7.45
C ILE A 53 9.89 -6.60 -7.64
N LYS A 54 11.14 -6.93 -7.99
CA LYS A 54 11.56 -8.32 -8.22
C LYS A 54 11.46 -9.18 -6.96
N ASP A 55 11.78 -8.61 -5.81
CA ASP A 55 11.71 -9.36 -4.55
C ASP A 55 10.24 -9.59 -4.14
N LEU A 56 9.36 -8.58 -4.29
CA LEU A 56 7.94 -8.69 -3.96
C LEU A 56 7.20 -9.66 -4.93
N THR A 57 7.47 -9.60 -6.23
CA THR A 57 6.86 -10.52 -7.21
C THR A 57 7.32 -11.95 -6.98
N ARG A 58 8.61 -12.18 -6.69
CA ARG A 58 9.12 -13.53 -6.36
C ARG A 58 8.40 -14.13 -5.15
N THR A 59 8.01 -13.32 -4.17
CA THR A 59 7.25 -13.81 -3.02
C THR A 59 5.86 -14.28 -3.43
N LEU A 60 5.19 -13.60 -4.38
CA LEU A 60 3.95 -14.05 -4.97
C LEU A 60 4.14 -15.34 -5.79
N ASP A 61 5.23 -15.44 -6.57
CA ASP A 61 5.53 -16.64 -7.36
C ASP A 61 5.70 -17.87 -6.48
N ASN A 62 6.43 -17.71 -5.37
CA ASN A 62 6.70 -18.81 -4.44
C ASN A 62 5.50 -19.21 -3.57
N ASN A 63 4.47 -18.37 -3.49
CA ASN A 63 3.30 -18.59 -2.64
C ASN A 63 2.00 -18.33 -3.42
N PRO A 64 1.47 -19.33 -4.13
CA PRO A 64 0.27 -19.17 -4.96
C PRO A 64 -0.98 -18.71 -4.21
N ALA A 65 -1.06 -18.93 -2.91
CA ALA A 65 -2.19 -18.49 -2.08
C ALA A 65 -2.18 -16.98 -1.81
N LEU A 66 -1.03 -16.30 -1.92
CA LEU A 66 -0.94 -14.87 -1.65
C LEU A 66 -1.62 -14.04 -2.74
N ASP A 67 -2.44 -13.09 -2.33
CA ASP A 67 -3.05 -12.06 -3.17
C ASP A 67 -2.27 -10.75 -3.15
N LEU A 68 -1.59 -10.46 -2.03
CA LEU A 68 -0.94 -9.19 -1.76
C LEU A 68 0.38 -9.38 -1.03
N VAL A 69 1.43 -8.77 -1.56
CA VAL A 69 2.71 -8.57 -0.86
C VAL A 69 2.92 -7.06 -0.67
N MET A 70 3.09 -6.66 0.59
CA MET A 70 3.38 -5.28 0.98
C MET A 70 4.84 -5.16 1.40
N GLY A 71 5.54 -4.15 0.90
CA GLY A 71 6.83 -3.76 1.45
C GLY A 71 6.68 -3.26 2.88
N SER A 72 7.68 -3.48 3.72
CA SER A 72 7.71 -2.99 5.10
C SER A 72 9.03 -2.34 5.43
N ARG A 73 8.98 -1.16 6.09
CA ARG A 73 10.15 -0.36 6.49
C ARG A 73 10.67 -0.76 7.87
N ILE A 74 10.58 -2.05 8.16
CA ILE A 74 11.14 -2.63 9.38
C ILE A 74 12.66 -2.74 9.22
N LYS A 75 13.40 -2.17 10.17
CA LYS A 75 14.87 -2.27 10.15
C LYS A 75 15.31 -3.59 10.78
N HIS A 76 15.88 -4.45 9.96
CA HIS A 76 16.58 -5.67 10.39
C HIS A 76 18.09 -5.55 10.12
N LEU A 77 18.87 -6.44 10.73
CA LEU A 77 20.31 -6.55 10.44
C LEU A 77 20.53 -6.79 8.95
N GLY A 78 21.47 -6.00 8.35
CA GLY A 78 21.78 -6.09 6.92
C GLY A 78 20.87 -5.27 6.00
N MET A 79 19.89 -4.51 6.54
CA MET A 79 19.01 -3.63 5.76
C MET A 79 19.37 -2.16 5.93
N ASP A 80 19.34 -1.40 4.82
CA ASP A 80 19.56 0.05 4.81
C ASP A 80 18.23 0.81 4.85
N ILE A 81 17.65 0.91 6.05
CA ILE A 81 16.43 1.68 6.31
C ILE A 81 16.81 2.98 7.02
N ARG A 82 16.69 4.10 6.31
CA ARG A 82 16.99 5.45 6.81
C ARG A 82 15.70 6.22 7.02
N ARG A 83 15.29 6.37 8.27
CA ARG A 83 14.05 7.02 8.67
C ARG A 83 14.27 7.92 9.87
N ASN A 84 13.56 9.06 9.92
CA ASN A 84 13.56 9.94 11.08
C ASN A 84 13.01 9.20 12.32
N PRO A 85 13.74 9.20 13.47
CA PRO A 85 13.33 8.47 14.67
C PRO A 85 11.93 8.88 15.20
N LEU A 86 11.62 10.18 15.25
CA LEU A 86 10.32 10.66 15.72
C LEU A 86 9.18 10.13 14.85
N ARG A 87 9.35 10.18 13.53
CA ARG A 87 8.37 9.62 12.59
C ARG A 87 8.23 8.11 12.73
N HIS A 88 9.31 7.43 13.07
CA HIS A 88 9.26 6.01 13.35
C HIS A 88 8.33 5.72 14.54
N TYR A 89 8.52 6.37 15.68
CA TYR A 89 7.70 6.13 16.89
C TYR A 89 6.24 6.51 16.68
N VAL A 90 5.96 7.68 16.10
CA VAL A 90 4.57 8.10 15.78
C VAL A 90 3.92 7.09 14.83
N GLY A 91 4.65 6.65 13.80
CA GLY A 91 4.17 5.64 12.88
C GLY A 91 3.86 4.30 13.56
N ARG A 92 4.63 3.90 14.60
CA ARG A 92 4.38 2.69 15.39
C ARG A 92 3.08 2.76 16.17
N ILE A 93 2.79 3.91 16.80
CA ILE A 93 1.51 4.12 17.52
C ILE A 93 0.33 3.97 16.52
N ILE A 94 0.40 4.65 15.38
CA ILE A 94 -0.63 4.59 14.35
C ILE A 94 -0.79 3.14 13.84
N ALA A 95 0.32 2.44 13.55
CA ALA A 95 0.29 1.05 13.10
C ALA A 95 -0.35 0.12 14.14
N THR A 96 -0.11 0.34 15.43
CA THR A 96 -0.75 -0.43 16.50
C THR A 96 -2.27 -0.22 16.52
N VAL A 97 -2.73 1.02 16.36
CA VAL A 97 -4.16 1.32 16.26
C VAL A 97 -4.79 0.67 15.02
N ILE A 98 -4.12 0.76 13.87
CA ILE A 98 -4.57 0.10 12.64
C ILE A 98 -4.67 -1.41 12.82
N SER A 99 -3.64 -2.03 13.41
CA SER A 99 -3.61 -3.47 13.72
C SER A 99 -4.82 -3.88 14.58
N ASN A 100 -5.14 -3.07 15.61
CA ASN A 100 -6.30 -3.32 16.47
C ASN A 100 -7.65 -3.14 15.74
N ILE A 101 -7.78 -2.12 14.88
CA ILE A 101 -8.99 -1.88 14.08
C ILE A 101 -9.22 -3.03 13.10
N LEU A 102 -8.18 -3.42 12.36
CA LEU A 102 -8.25 -4.51 11.38
C LEU A 102 -8.26 -5.89 12.04
N LYS A 103 -7.85 -5.99 13.31
CA LYS A 103 -7.54 -7.27 14.00
C LYS A 103 -6.59 -8.14 13.16
N LEU A 104 -5.60 -7.51 12.54
CA LEU A 104 -4.53 -8.14 11.79
C LEU A 104 -3.18 -7.73 12.37
N PRO A 105 -2.21 -8.63 12.45
CA PRO A 105 -0.87 -8.34 12.98
C PRO A 105 -0.02 -7.57 11.95
N VAL A 106 -0.51 -6.41 11.48
CA VAL A 106 0.18 -5.57 10.50
C VAL A 106 1.15 -4.61 11.18
N TYR A 107 2.31 -4.40 10.56
CA TYR A 107 3.37 -3.57 11.08
C TYR A 107 3.54 -2.25 10.33
N ASP A 108 3.46 -2.25 8.99
CA ASP A 108 3.70 -1.07 8.15
C ASP A 108 2.74 -1.01 6.95
N THR A 109 1.48 -0.70 7.23
CA THR A 109 0.45 -0.59 6.18
C THR A 109 0.71 0.55 5.19
N GLN A 110 1.48 1.59 5.61
CA GLN A 110 1.68 2.82 4.86
C GLN A 110 2.95 2.81 3.99
N CYS A 111 3.58 1.64 3.80
CA CYS A 111 4.67 1.52 2.84
C CYS A 111 4.13 1.64 1.41
N GLY A 112 4.65 2.60 0.64
CA GLY A 112 4.24 2.87 -0.73
C GLY A 112 4.79 1.89 -1.77
N ALA A 113 4.94 0.62 -1.41
CA ALA A 113 5.37 -0.46 -2.28
C ALA A 113 4.46 -1.67 -2.06
N LYS A 114 3.56 -1.93 -2.99
CA LYS A 114 2.61 -3.05 -2.91
C LYS A 114 2.43 -3.72 -4.25
N VAL A 115 2.41 -5.05 -4.26
CA VAL A 115 2.18 -5.87 -5.44
C VAL A 115 1.06 -6.85 -5.17
N PHE A 116 0.13 -6.94 -6.10
CA PHE A 116 -1.08 -7.75 -6.03
C PHE A 116 -1.10 -8.78 -7.17
N ARG A 117 -1.74 -9.92 -6.96
CA ARG A 117 -2.24 -10.71 -8.08
C ARG A 117 -3.31 -9.92 -8.81
N SER A 118 -3.29 -9.94 -10.14
CA SER A 118 -4.22 -9.14 -10.94
C SER A 118 -5.69 -9.47 -10.64
N GLY A 119 -6.01 -10.74 -10.39
CA GLY A 119 -7.38 -11.20 -10.11
C GLY A 119 -8.04 -10.57 -8.89
N VAL A 120 -7.27 -10.09 -7.90
CA VAL A 120 -7.86 -9.45 -6.69
C VAL A 120 -8.06 -7.95 -6.84
N VAL A 121 -7.35 -7.31 -7.79
CA VAL A 121 -7.31 -5.84 -7.90
C VAL A 121 -8.70 -5.25 -8.15
N GLY A 122 -9.49 -5.84 -9.02
CA GLY A 122 -10.87 -5.39 -9.27
C GLY A 122 -11.74 -5.38 -8.02
N HIS A 123 -11.58 -6.34 -7.12
CA HIS A 123 -12.32 -6.39 -5.86
C HIS A 123 -11.87 -5.33 -4.86
N LEU A 124 -10.59 -5.00 -4.83
CA LEU A 124 -10.02 -4.07 -3.86
C LEU A 124 -10.14 -2.60 -4.28
N PHE A 125 -10.15 -2.33 -5.59
CA PHE A 125 -10.05 -0.96 -6.13
C PHE A 125 -11.31 -0.46 -6.85
N ARG A 126 -12.37 -1.29 -7.05
CA ARG A 126 -13.58 -0.90 -7.79
C ARG A 126 -14.26 0.33 -7.19
N ASP A 127 -14.50 0.30 -5.89
CA ASP A 127 -15.25 1.36 -5.21
C ASP A 127 -14.31 2.48 -4.73
N PRO A 128 -14.74 3.75 -4.76
CA PRO A 128 -13.95 4.87 -4.24
C PRO A 128 -13.51 4.64 -2.79
N PHE A 129 -12.29 5.06 -2.47
CA PHE A 129 -11.80 5.01 -1.09
C PHE A 129 -12.47 6.07 -0.21
N VAL A 130 -12.83 5.67 1.00
CA VAL A 130 -13.40 6.56 2.03
C VAL A 130 -12.31 7.51 2.54
N SER A 131 -11.07 7.01 2.65
CA SER A 131 -9.93 7.79 3.11
C SER A 131 -9.01 8.14 1.93
N PRO A 132 -8.75 9.43 1.67
CA PRO A 132 -7.83 9.84 0.61
C PRO A 132 -6.36 9.53 0.95
N TRP A 133 -6.02 9.35 2.23
CA TRP A 133 -4.65 9.13 2.69
C TRP A 133 -4.41 7.73 3.27
N LEU A 134 -5.33 7.22 4.11
CA LEU A 134 -5.23 5.89 4.70
C LEU A 134 -5.89 4.79 3.85
N PHE A 135 -5.96 4.98 2.54
CA PHE A 135 -6.52 3.99 1.60
C PHE A 135 -5.79 2.64 1.68
N ASP A 136 -4.52 2.63 2.08
CA ASP A 136 -3.75 1.42 2.33
C ASP A 136 -4.38 0.53 3.42
N VAL A 137 -4.99 1.14 4.43
CA VAL A 137 -5.75 0.43 5.48
C VAL A 137 -7.06 -0.13 4.92
N GLU A 138 -7.71 0.65 4.05
CA GLU A 138 -8.94 0.20 3.38
C GLU A 138 -8.69 -0.98 2.43
N ILE A 139 -7.55 -1.00 1.73
CA ILE A 139 -7.17 -2.15 0.91
C ILE A 139 -7.19 -3.44 1.75
N LEU A 140 -6.62 -3.41 2.95
CA LEU A 140 -6.63 -4.56 3.85
C LEU A 140 -8.04 -4.88 4.37
N ALA A 141 -8.83 -3.88 4.72
CA ALA A 141 -10.22 -4.09 5.13
C ALA A 141 -11.04 -4.76 4.01
N ARG A 142 -10.87 -4.31 2.76
CA ARG A 142 -11.51 -4.91 1.58
C ARG A 142 -11.00 -6.33 1.29
N LEU A 143 -9.71 -6.59 1.53
CA LEU A 143 -9.17 -7.94 1.40
C LEU A 143 -9.77 -8.88 2.45
N ILE A 144 -9.96 -8.41 3.70
CA ILE A 144 -10.65 -9.18 4.74
C ILE A 144 -12.10 -9.46 4.32
N GLN A 145 -12.82 -8.48 3.75
CA GLN A 145 -14.18 -8.70 3.22
C GLN A 145 -14.22 -9.75 2.12
N TYR A 146 -13.24 -9.70 1.22
CA TYR A 146 -13.19 -10.59 0.06
C TYR A 146 -12.82 -12.03 0.43
N ARG A 147 -11.80 -12.22 1.29
CA ARG A 147 -11.29 -13.56 1.66
C ARG A 147 -11.92 -14.14 2.93
N GLY A 148 -12.55 -13.29 3.71
CA GLY A 148 -12.99 -13.65 5.06
C GLY A 148 -11.84 -13.60 6.07
N ARG A 149 -12.19 -13.23 7.30
CA ARG A 149 -11.22 -13.07 8.40
C ARG A 149 -10.38 -14.32 8.71
N PRO A 150 -10.92 -15.55 8.70
CA PRO A 150 -10.13 -16.75 8.97
C PRO A 150 -9.02 -16.99 7.93
N ASN A 151 -9.24 -16.55 6.69
CA ASN A 151 -8.37 -16.88 5.57
C ASN A 151 -7.37 -15.77 5.22
N VAL A 152 -7.66 -14.51 5.55
CA VAL A 152 -6.89 -13.36 5.07
C VAL A 152 -5.39 -13.44 5.39
N LEU A 153 -5.01 -14.05 6.51
CA LEU A 153 -3.61 -14.19 6.91
C LEU A 153 -2.78 -15.05 5.95
N SER A 154 -3.41 -15.98 5.24
CA SER A 154 -2.74 -16.76 4.19
C SER A 154 -2.68 -16.05 2.83
N HIS A 155 -3.36 -14.91 2.69
CA HIS A 155 -3.46 -14.16 1.43
C HIS A 155 -2.67 -12.85 1.40
N VAL A 156 -2.09 -12.43 2.51
CA VAL A 156 -1.29 -11.21 2.60
C VAL A 156 -0.03 -11.40 3.42
N VAL A 157 1.06 -10.78 2.99
CA VAL A 157 2.32 -10.78 3.73
C VAL A 157 2.98 -9.40 3.68
N GLU A 158 3.60 -9.00 4.79
CA GLU A 158 4.54 -7.89 4.86
C GLU A 158 5.95 -8.41 4.65
N GLN A 159 6.63 -7.89 3.63
CA GLN A 159 8.00 -8.25 3.32
C GLN A 159 8.93 -7.10 3.67
N PRO A 160 9.90 -7.28 4.57
CA PRO A 160 10.89 -6.27 4.88
C PRO A 160 11.67 -5.86 3.63
N LEU A 161 11.75 -4.54 3.38
CA LEU A 161 12.54 -4.00 2.28
C LEU A 161 14.02 -4.05 2.62
N LYS A 162 14.86 -4.39 1.64
CA LYS A 162 16.32 -4.36 1.80
C LYS A 162 16.86 -2.94 1.92
N GLN A 163 16.19 -1.99 1.26
CA GLN A 163 16.58 -0.58 1.25
C GLN A 163 15.33 0.30 1.22
N TRP A 164 15.34 1.33 2.04
CA TRP A 164 14.36 2.42 2.01
C TRP A 164 15.03 3.69 2.56
N ILE A 165 14.94 4.78 1.81
CA ILE A 165 15.58 6.06 2.16
C ILE A 165 14.51 7.14 2.18
N GLU A 166 14.31 7.76 3.35
CA GLU A 166 13.35 8.85 3.50
C GLU A 166 13.75 10.04 2.64
N GLN A 167 12.84 10.51 1.81
CA GLN A 167 13.03 11.73 1.04
C GLN A 167 12.69 12.97 1.89
N SER A 168 13.47 14.04 1.73
CA SER A 168 13.43 15.24 2.59
C SER A 168 12.10 16.01 2.54
N ASP A 169 11.30 15.86 1.48
CA ASP A 169 10.06 16.62 1.25
C ASP A 169 8.79 16.03 1.88
N SER A 170 8.93 15.08 2.78
CA SER A 170 7.80 14.44 3.43
C SER A 170 7.07 15.41 4.39
N ARG A 171 5.94 15.91 3.94
CA ARG A 171 5.10 16.91 4.64
C ARG A 171 4.18 16.24 5.65
N ILE A 172 4.59 16.15 6.90
CA ILE A 172 3.67 15.87 8.01
C ILE A 172 3.45 17.19 8.74
N SER A 173 2.31 17.84 8.50
CA SER A 173 1.87 18.99 9.29
C SER A 173 1.20 18.52 10.59
N SER A 174 1.16 19.37 11.62
CA SER A 174 0.44 19.10 12.88
C SER A 174 -1.04 18.76 12.64
N ASP A 175 -1.67 19.42 11.65
CA ASP A 175 -3.06 19.15 11.25
C ASP A 175 -3.27 17.75 10.66
N TYR A 176 -2.21 17.11 10.22
CA TYR A 176 -2.26 15.77 9.68
C TYR A 176 -2.61 14.72 10.74
N ILE A 177 -2.12 14.89 11.97
CA ILE A 177 -2.37 13.93 13.06
C ILE A 177 -3.86 13.88 13.40
N SER A 178 -4.53 15.03 13.49
CA SER A 178 -5.98 15.08 13.77
C SER A 178 -6.79 14.43 12.63
N LYS A 179 -6.38 14.64 11.38
CA LYS A 179 -7.00 14.02 10.21
C LYS A 179 -6.86 12.50 10.20
N ILE A 180 -5.71 11.96 10.62
CA ILE A 180 -5.51 10.51 10.72
C ILE A 180 -6.57 9.87 11.61
N TRP A 181 -6.82 10.42 12.80
CA TRP A 181 -7.81 9.86 13.73
C TRP A 181 -9.23 9.88 13.16
N TYR A 182 -9.59 10.96 12.47
CA TYR A 182 -10.88 11.06 11.79
C TYR A 182 -11.00 10.04 10.64
N GLU A 183 -9.95 9.88 9.83
CA GLU A 183 -9.94 8.89 8.75
C GLU A 183 -9.99 7.46 9.29
N LEU A 184 -9.26 7.14 10.35
CA LEU A 184 -9.32 5.83 11.02
C LEU A 184 -10.72 5.54 11.55
N TYR A 185 -11.37 6.52 12.18
CA TYR A 185 -12.75 6.40 12.62
C TYR A 185 -13.70 6.12 11.46
N ARG A 186 -13.57 6.84 10.34
CA ARG A 186 -14.38 6.60 9.13
C ARG A 186 -14.18 5.20 8.58
N ILE A 187 -12.93 4.74 8.49
CA ILE A 187 -12.61 3.38 8.03
C ILE A 187 -13.22 2.35 8.96
N GLN A 188 -13.02 2.49 10.27
CA GLN A 188 -13.59 1.57 11.27
C GLN A 188 -15.11 1.51 11.17
N ARG A 189 -15.79 2.65 10.99
CA ARG A 189 -17.25 2.71 10.83
C ARG A 189 -17.73 2.03 9.56
N THR A 190 -17.04 2.26 8.44
CA THR A 190 -17.39 1.72 7.12
C THR A 190 -17.18 0.20 7.07
N TYR A 191 -16.10 -0.28 7.68
CA TYR A 191 -15.69 -1.69 7.66
C TYR A 191 -15.96 -2.40 9.00
N ARG A 192 -16.96 -1.96 9.75
CA ARG A 192 -17.28 -2.43 11.11
C ARG A 192 -17.59 -3.93 11.18
N HIS A 193 -18.07 -4.51 10.10
CA HIS A 193 -18.52 -5.90 10.04
C HIS A 193 -17.49 -6.85 9.40
N VAL A 194 -16.25 -6.39 9.29
CA VAL A 194 -15.14 -7.12 8.64
C VAL A 194 -14.23 -7.77 9.67
#